data_5251752c32a87f45aff8bb12952d44ed
#
_entry.id   5251752c32a87f45aff8bb12952d44ed
#
_cell.length_a   1.000
_cell.length_b   1.000
_cell.length_c   1.000
_cell.angle_alpha   90.00
_cell.angle_beta   90.00
_cell.angle_gamma   90.00
#
_symmetry.space_group_name_H-M   'P 1'
#
loop_
_entity.id
_entity.type
_entity.pdbx_description
1 polymer ?
#
loop_
_entity_poly.entity_id
_entity_poly.type
_entity_poly.pdbx_seq_one_letter_code
_entity_poly.pdbx_strand_id
1 'polypeptide(L)'
;MKKINFLAVLLGGLLSAQATFTLVKDIYPGTVGSSPANMVINEGKIYFSANSTVNGSGIGTELWESDGTETGTKLVADIMPGANSSNPNSFYVYNNKIYFTSSAMINGASNFNLFMSYDSVNGVQNVSTTVKSPSGFTKIGNTLYFKATNSAVTPTTSRLFYFDANSQPVIADDNTNVVLVSNIGNQILATAQFISSSNIYNYQLFTYDGTAFTVLKNINPTAMSYPQFYYYSSLLGKTLFNASGPNGTEPYITDGTEAGTVLLKDINTTNATAGSFAQNFVDFKGKVFFTGSDGNITGTELYTTDGTTAGTTLFKDLLPGSASSAPEKLTVFNDKLYFFATAAGNVKQLWESDGTPEGTKALADINVASGLLVYNNNLYFAGRVSIADTIGSELYKVNLPDPSLAVSDVSRSDLKIYPNPSKGTFFSNVKSGSFELYDFSGRMVKAGKINDGKMSANATSGNYILKVKSDDNKIKQSIKVVIE
;
A
#
# COMPACT_ATOMS: atom_id res chain seq x y z
N MET A 1 -64.32 -2.76 0.31
CA MET A 1 -63.01 -2.57 0.92
C MET A 1 -62.04 -3.54 0.27
N LYS A 2 -61.16 -3.03 -0.63
CA LYS A 2 -60.11 -3.81 -1.31
C LYS A 2 -58.89 -3.88 -0.40
N LYS A 3 -58.48 -5.09 0.02
CA LYS A 3 -57.22 -5.31 0.70
C LYS A 3 -56.08 -5.18 -0.29
N ILE A 4 -55.23 -4.16 -0.10
CA ILE A 4 -53.97 -3.98 -0.83
C ILE A 4 -52.93 -4.81 -0.05
N ASN A 5 -52.51 -5.92 -0.68
CA ASN A 5 -51.35 -6.68 -0.15
C ASN A 5 -50.07 -5.94 -0.59
N PHE A 6 -49.37 -5.35 0.39
CA PHE A 6 -48.01 -4.87 0.22
C PHE A 6 -47.07 -6.09 0.17
N LEU A 7 -46.57 -6.37 -1.01
CA LEU A 7 -45.46 -7.31 -1.22
C LEU A 7 -44.18 -6.56 -0.82
N ALA A 8 -43.71 -6.73 0.42
CA ALA A 8 -42.40 -6.27 0.83
C ALA A 8 -41.33 -7.15 0.16
N VAL A 9 -40.73 -6.66 -0.90
CA VAL A 9 -39.51 -7.26 -1.46
C VAL A 9 -38.40 -6.95 -0.47
N LEU A 10 -38.07 -7.91 0.42
CA LEU A 10 -36.82 -7.86 1.18
C LEU A 10 -35.68 -8.06 0.17
N LEU A 11 -35.03 -6.98 -0.23
CA LEU A 11 -33.65 -7.04 -0.75
C LEU A 11 -32.77 -7.50 0.43
N GLY A 12 -32.49 -8.78 0.50
CA GLY A 12 -31.48 -9.35 1.36
C GLY A 12 -30.10 -8.94 0.85
N GLY A 13 -29.66 -7.73 1.19
CA GLY A 13 -28.26 -7.34 1.01
C GLY A 13 -27.43 -8.26 1.88
N LEU A 14 -26.54 -9.03 1.27
CA LEU A 14 -25.47 -9.77 1.95
C LEU A 14 -24.63 -8.75 2.74
N LEU A 15 -24.84 -8.67 4.04
CA LEU A 15 -23.95 -7.94 4.95
C LEU A 15 -22.65 -8.75 5.04
N SER A 16 -21.72 -8.54 4.10
CA SER A 16 -20.35 -8.96 4.32
C SER A 16 -19.83 -8.18 5.53
N ALA A 17 -19.13 -8.86 6.44
CA ALA A 17 -18.50 -8.18 7.56
C ALA A 17 -17.54 -7.11 6.98
N GLN A 18 -17.77 -5.85 7.34
CA GLN A 18 -16.97 -4.72 6.88
C GLN A 18 -15.73 -4.56 7.75
N ALA A 19 -14.63 -4.08 7.16
CA ALA A 19 -13.51 -3.60 7.95
C ALA A 19 -13.93 -2.36 8.74
N THR A 20 -13.32 -2.20 9.91
CA THR A 20 -13.47 -1.00 10.74
C THR A 20 -12.09 -0.40 11.00
N PHE A 21 -12.06 0.83 11.47
CA PHE A 21 -10.83 1.56 11.67
C PHE A 21 -10.74 2.07 13.11
N THR A 22 -9.58 1.90 13.72
CA THR A 22 -9.28 2.45 15.04
C THR A 22 -8.26 3.57 14.88
N LEU A 23 -8.61 4.77 15.34
CA LEU A 23 -7.68 5.89 15.43
C LEU A 23 -6.55 5.50 16.39
N VAL A 24 -5.29 5.61 15.93
CA VAL A 24 -4.13 5.36 16.80
C VAL A 24 -3.93 6.55 17.73
N LYS A 25 -3.93 7.75 17.19
CA LYS A 25 -3.84 9.01 17.95
C LYS A 25 -4.35 10.19 17.12
N ASP A 26 -5.05 11.12 17.76
CA ASP A 26 -5.32 12.44 17.23
C ASP A 26 -4.08 13.33 17.48
N ILE A 27 -3.16 13.35 16.49
CA ILE A 27 -1.86 14.05 16.60
C ILE A 27 -2.07 15.55 16.42
N TYR A 28 -2.97 15.96 15.52
CA TYR A 28 -3.35 17.36 15.29
C TYR A 28 -4.86 17.49 15.52
N PRO A 29 -5.29 17.83 16.76
CA PRO A 29 -6.71 17.92 17.08
C PRO A 29 -7.48 18.86 16.16
N GLY A 30 -8.64 18.39 15.69
CA GLY A 30 -9.55 19.12 14.83
C GLY A 30 -9.57 18.63 13.39
N THR A 31 -10.28 19.37 12.52
CA THR A 31 -10.60 18.93 11.15
C THR A 31 -9.42 18.95 10.16
N VAL A 32 -8.32 19.62 10.51
CA VAL A 32 -7.10 19.71 9.66
C VAL A 32 -6.36 18.38 9.63
N GLY A 33 -6.10 17.80 10.81
CA GLY A 33 -5.36 16.56 10.98
C GLY A 33 -3.85 16.69 10.77
N SER A 34 -3.13 15.66 11.15
CA SER A 34 -1.65 15.61 11.10
C SER A 34 -1.11 15.18 9.74
N SER A 35 -1.91 14.58 8.90
CA SER A 35 -1.54 14.08 7.56
C SER A 35 -0.27 13.21 7.56
N PRO A 36 -0.22 12.09 8.28
CA PRO A 36 0.96 11.25 8.35
C PRO A 36 1.38 10.76 6.96
N ALA A 37 2.69 10.77 6.68
CA ALA A 37 3.24 10.38 5.38
C ALA A 37 4.63 9.72 5.53
N ASN A 38 5.10 9.12 4.43
CA ASN A 38 6.44 8.54 4.35
C ASN A 38 6.72 7.47 5.42
N MET A 39 5.75 6.62 5.73
CA MET A 39 5.85 5.63 6.78
C MET A 39 6.92 4.56 6.50
N VAL A 40 7.80 4.31 7.46
CA VAL A 40 8.77 3.20 7.45
C VAL A 40 8.81 2.51 8.80
N ILE A 41 9.32 1.27 8.82
CA ILE A 41 9.51 0.51 10.06
C ILE A 41 11.00 0.46 10.38
N ASN A 42 11.37 0.83 11.58
CA ASN A 42 12.73 0.68 12.11
C ASN A 42 12.66 0.28 13.59
N GLU A 43 13.50 -0.65 14.04
CA GLU A 43 13.61 -1.08 15.44
C GLU A 43 12.26 -1.33 16.13
N GLY A 44 11.33 -1.99 15.41
CA GLY A 44 10.02 -2.36 15.95
C GLY A 44 9.05 -1.19 16.18
N LYS A 45 9.22 -0.07 15.47
CA LYS A 45 8.32 1.08 15.46
C LYS A 45 8.05 1.57 14.03
N ILE A 46 6.92 2.25 13.85
CA ILE A 46 6.59 3.02 12.65
C ILE A 46 7.18 4.42 12.82
N TYR A 47 7.92 4.91 11.83
CA TYR A 47 8.39 6.29 11.74
C TYR A 47 7.72 6.97 10.54
N PHE A 48 7.35 8.22 10.70
CA PHE A 48 6.62 8.98 9.68
C PHE A 48 6.79 10.48 9.86
N SER A 49 6.47 11.25 8.83
CA SER A 49 6.31 12.70 8.94
C SER A 49 4.86 13.04 9.28
N ALA A 50 4.63 13.98 10.20
CA ALA A 50 3.29 14.45 10.54
C ALA A 50 3.30 15.89 11.03
N ASN A 51 2.27 16.64 10.67
CA ASN A 51 2.00 17.98 11.23
C ASN A 51 1.41 17.85 12.64
N SER A 52 1.71 18.80 13.51
CA SER A 52 1.21 18.72 14.88
C SER A 52 1.21 20.03 15.63
N THR A 53 0.64 20.00 16.84
CA THR A 53 0.69 21.09 17.79
C THR A 53 1.31 20.63 19.10
N VAL A 54 2.04 21.52 19.76
CA VAL A 54 2.51 21.34 21.14
C VAL A 54 1.98 22.49 21.97
N ASN A 55 1.26 22.17 23.04
CA ASN A 55 0.61 23.15 23.92
C ASN A 55 -0.29 24.16 23.14
N GLY A 56 -0.97 23.69 22.10
CA GLY A 56 -1.85 24.49 21.26
C GLY A 56 -1.15 25.37 20.21
N SER A 57 0.17 25.34 20.13
CA SER A 57 0.95 26.03 19.10
C SER A 57 1.38 25.03 18.01
N GLY A 58 1.19 25.37 16.73
CA GLY A 58 1.67 24.58 15.62
C GLY A 58 3.20 24.47 15.61
N ILE A 59 3.72 23.29 15.39
CA ILE A 59 5.18 23.04 15.26
C ILE A 59 5.55 22.61 13.81
N GLY A 60 4.59 22.61 12.91
CA GLY A 60 4.81 22.18 11.54
C GLY A 60 4.86 20.66 11.38
N THR A 61 5.34 20.22 10.19
CA THR A 61 5.49 18.80 9.85
C THR A 61 6.86 18.31 10.25
N GLU A 62 6.91 17.40 11.22
CA GLU A 62 8.11 16.93 11.88
C GLU A 62 8.22 15.39 11.88
N LEU A 63 9.30 14.83 12.47
CA LEU A 63 9.53 13.39 12.57
C LEU A 63 8.80 12.82 13.78
N TRP A 64 7.97 11.81 13.54
CA TRP A 64 7.15 11.10 14.53
C TRP A 64 7.46 9.61 14.57
N GLU A 65 7.20 8.98 15.71
CA GLU A 65 7.23 7.52 15.87
C GLU A 65 5.92 7.00 16.47
N SER A 66 5.61 5.72 16.22
CA SER A 66 4.48 5.00 16.83
C SER A 66 4.81 3.52 17.03
N ASP A 67 4.37 2.95 18.13
CA ASP A 67 4.32 1.50 18.37
C ASP A 67 2.94 0.92 18.06
N GLY A 68 2.05 1.71 17.46
CA GLY A 68 0.67 1.37 17.15
C GLY A 68 -0.31 1.68 18.30
N THR A 69 0.16 2.26 19.40
CA THR A 69 -0.68 2.71 20.53
C THR A 69 -0.73 4.24 20.60
N GLU A 70 -1.72 4.79 21.29
CA GLU A 70 -1.84 6.23 21.52
C GLU A 70 -0.65 6.78 22.31
N THR A 71 -0.26 6.11 23.38
CA THR A 71 0.84 6.52 24.28
C THR A 71 2.22 6.37 23.63
N GLY A 72 2.39 5.35 22.77
CA GLY A 72 3.63 5.13 22.01
C GLY A 72 3.74 5.98 20.75
N THR A 73 2.69 6.73 20.38
CA THR A 73 2.72 7.67 19.27
C THR A 73 3.14 9.04 19.76
N LYS A 74 4.34 9.49 19.36
CA LYS A 74 4.94 10.73 19.88
C LYS A 74 5.91 11.37 18.88
N LEU A 75 6.16 12.67 19.09
CA LEU A 75 7.17 13.43 18.38
C LEU A 75 8.57 12.84 18.70
N VAL A 76 9.36 12.56 17.67
CA VAL A 76 10.78 12.16 17.79
C VAL A 76 11.66 13.39 17.94
N ALA A 77 11.47 14.38 17.05
CA ALA A 77 12.24 15.60 17.05
C ALA A 77 11.46 16.73 16.36
N ASP A 78 11.47 17.92 16.96
CA ASP A 78 11.17 19.20 16.32
C ASP A 78 12.45 19.65 15.62
N ILE A 79 12.65 19.22 14.35
CA ILE A 79 13.88 19.45 13.58
C ILE A 79 13.98 20.90 13.13
N MET A 80 12.84 21.54 12.93
CA MET A 80 12.74 22.95 12.55
C MET A 80 11.94 23.73 13.60
N PRO A 81 12.55 24.16 14.70
CA PRO A 81 11.85 24.70 15.87
C PRO A 81 10.84 25.79 15.58
N GLY A 82 9.67 25.71 16.24
CA GLY A 82 8.56 26.63 16.10
C GLY A 82 7.55 26.23 15.05
N ALA A 83 6.85 27.18 14.43
CA ALA A 83 5.77 26.92 13.48
C ALA A 83 6.24 26.47 12.08
N ASN A 84 7.53 26.40 11.86
CA ASN A 84 8.10 25.99 10.58
C ASN A 84 8.11 24.46 10.47
N SER A 85 8.01 23.96 9.24
CA SER A 85 8.04 22.52 8.96
C SER A 85 9.44 22.08 8.52
N SER A 86 9.95 21.01 9.07
CA SER A 86 11.15 20.33 8.55
C SER A 86 10.84 19.46 7.33
N ASN A 87 9.59 19.03 7.17
CA ASN A 87 9.09 18.18 6.06
C ASN A 87 9.95 16.95 5.78
N PRO A 88 10.16 16.05 6.75
CA PRO A 88 10.95 14.85 6.53
C PRO A 88 10.30 13.96 5.45
N ASN A 89 11.10 13.53 4.47
CA ASN A 89 10.62 12.71 3.36
C ASN A 89 11.72 11.81 2.79
N SER A 90 11.36 10.93 1.84
CA SER A 90 12.29 9.99 1.20
C SER A 90 12.96 9.05 2.21
N PHE A 91 12.20 8.56 3.19
CA PHE A 91 12.70 7.69 4.25
C PHE A 91 13.21 6.36 3.69
N TYR A 92 14.37 5.95 4.16
CA TYR A 92 14.97 4.66 3.88
C TYR A 92 15.68 4.11 5.11
N VAL A 93 15.43 2.85 5.44
CA VAL A 93 16.05 2.17 6.60
C VAL A 93 17.26 1.37 6.13
N TYR A 94 18.42 1.65 6.74
CA TYR A 94 19.65 0.91 6.50
C TYR A 94 20.50 0.84 7.75
N ASN A 95 20.94 -0.35 8.15
CA ASN A 95 21.76 -0.59 9.34
C ASN A 95 21.19 0.07 10.61
N ASN A 96 19.88 -0.14 10.88
CA ASN A 96 19.13 0.40 12.02
C ASN A 96 19.11 1.95 12.08
N LYS A 97 19.42 2.62 10.97
CA LYS A 97 19.25 4.07 10.82
C LYS A 97 18.17 4.37 9.77
N ILE A 98 17.45 5.43 9.99
CA ILE A 98 16.54 6.02 9.02
C ILE A 98 17.29 7.16 8.34
N TYR A 99 17.46 7.08 7.02
CA TYR A 99 17.99 8.17 6.20
C TYR A 99 16.84 8.89 5.52
N PHE A 100 16.93 10.22 5.44
CA PHE A 100 15.86 11.03 4.88
C PHE A 100 16.33 12.41 4.43
N THR A 101 15.47 13.09 3.66
CA THR A 101 15.61 14.50 3.30
C THR A 101 14.78 15.34 4.26
N SER A 102 15.32 16.45 4.76
CA SER A 102 14.62 17.37 5.65
C SER A 102 15.14 18.79 5.55
N SER A 103 14.37 19.77 6.03
CA SER A 103 14.86 21.10 6.35
C SER A 103 15.25 21.16 7.83
N ALA A 104 16.23 21.99 8.19
CA ALA A 104 16.62 22.22 9.58
C ALA A 104 17.24 23.61 9.79
N MET A 105 17.24 24.06 11.04
CA MET A 105 18.00 25.25 11.46
C MET A 105 19.46 24.84 11.73
N ILE A 106 20.40 25.44 11.01
CA ILE A 106 21.85 25.26 11.24
C ILE A 106 22.47 26.64 11.45
N ASN A 107 23.09 26.84 12.61
CA ASN A 107 23.69 28.12 12.98
C ASN A 107 22.75 29.33 12.86
N GLY A 108 21.46 29.14 13.22
CA GLY A 108 20.45 30.19 13.14
C GLY A 108 19.88 30.47 11.74
N ALA A 109 20.30 29.71 10.73
CA ALA A 109 19.79 29.85 9.35
C ALA A 109 18.97 28.62 8.90
N SER A 110 17.90 28.85 8.17
CA SER A 110 17.10 27.77 7.56
C SER A 110 17.88 27.14 6.42
N ASN A 111 18.06 25.84 6.48
CA ASN A 111 18.68 25.03 5.44
C ASN A 111 17.68 24.01 4.91
N PHE A 112 17.62 23.84 3.59
CA PHE A 112 16.62 23.02 2.92
C PHE A 112 17.25 21.81 2.24
N ASN A 113 16.44 20.73 2.11
CA ASN A 113 16.81 19.51 1.40
C ASN A 113 18.09 18.85 1.96
N LEU A 114 18.31 18.95 3.25
CA LEU A 114 19.46 18.36 3.91
C LEU A 114 19.40 16.84 3.89
N PHE A 115 20.58 16.21 3.86
CA PHE A 115 20.71 14.78 4.04
C PHE A 115 20.80 14.48 5.54
N MET A 116 19.74 13.94 6.10
CA MET A 116 19.62 13.66 7.53
C MET A 116 19.58 12.17 7.79
N SER A 117 19.94 11.77 9.02
CA SER A 117 19.70 10.44 9.54
C SER A 117 19.14 10.50 10.96
N TYR A 118 18.47 9.43 11.37
CA TYR A 118 18.01 9.21 12.73
C TYR A 118 18.32 7.79 13.19
N ASP A 119 18.81 7.66 14.40
CA ASP A 119 18.83 6.41 15.17
C ASP A 119 18.48 6.70 16.64
N SER A 120 18.08 5.67 17.38
CA SER A 120 17.60 5.81 18.78
C SER A 120 18.69 6.22 19.76
N VAL A 121 19.98 6.10 19.40
CA VAL A 121 21.13 6.42 20.27
C VAL A 121 21.60 7.86 20.05
N ASN A 122 21.72 8.29 18.80
CA ASN A 122 22.31 9.58 18.44
C ASN A 122 21.26 10.67 18.11
N GLY A 123 19.99 10.27 17.99
CA GLY A 123 18.93 11.18 17.54
C GLY A 123 19.06 11.60 16.07
N VAL A 124 18.52 12.76 15.73
CA VAL A 124 18.61 13.32 14.37
C VAL A 124 19.99 13.92 14.13
N GLN A 125 20.64 13.52 13.05
CA GLN A 125 21.97 13.96 12.64
C GLN A 125 21.98 14.45 11.20
N ASN A 126 22.78 15.48 10.90
CA ASN A 126 23.09 15.86 9.53
C ASN A 126 24.21 14.95 8.99
N VAL A 127 23.91 14.22 7.91
CA VAL A 127 24.87 13.28 7.29
C VAL A 127 25.93 14.03 6.47
N SER A 128 25.53 15.13 5.81
CA SER A 128 26.44 15.92 4.97
C SER A 128 25.95 17.36 4.82
N THR A 129 26.89 18.29 4.81
CA THR A 129 26.61 19.72 4.54
C THR A 129 26.53 20.04 3.04
N THR A 130 27.16 19.23 2.20
CA THR A 130 27.29 19.46 0.74
C THR A 130 26.37 18.54 -0.08
N VAL A 131 26.13 17.30 0.38
CA VAL A 131 25.22 16.34 -0.28
C VAL A 131 23.80 16.61 0.18
N LYS A 132 22.89 16.83 -0.77
CA LYS A 132 21.50 17.23 -0.52
C LYS A 132 20.50 16.42 -1.35
N SER A 133 19.24 16.44 -0.93
CA SER A 133 18.13 15.79 -1.63
C SER A 133 18.35 14.29 -1.90
N PRO A 134 18.82 13.48 -0.93
CA PRO A 134 19.00 12.05 -1.15
C PRO A 134 17.65 11.38 -1.42
N SER A 135 17.63 10.45 -2.38
CA SER A 135 16.44 9.64 -2.69
C SER A 135 16.80 8.46 -3.59
N GLY A 136 15.84 7.58 -3.87
CA GLY A 136 16.07 6.39 -4.71
C GLY A 136 17.12 5.47 -4.10
N PHE A 137 17.06 5.27 -2.80
CA PHE A 137 17.97 4.37 -2.10
C PHE A 137 17.79 2.93 -2.58
N THR A 138 18.90 2.26 -2.89
CA THR A 138 18.91 0.85 -3.25
C THR A 138 20.15 0.16 -2.69
N LYS A 139 19.99 -1.07 -2.20
CA LYS A 139 21.08 -1.86 -1.67
C LYS A 139 21.54 -2.89 -2.68
N ILE A 140 22.84 -2.87 -3.03
CA ILE A 140 23.49 -3.88 -3.87
C ILE A 140 24.61 -4.54 -3.07
N GLY A 141 24.48 -5.83 -2.85
CA GLY A 141 25.37 -6.52 -1.91
C GLY A 141 25.30 -5.87 -0.51
N ASN A 142 26.45 -5.40 -0.01
CA ASN A 142 26.52 -4.67 1.26
C ASN A 142 26.62 -3.14 1.11
N THR A 143 26.56 -2.62 -0.10
CA THR A 143 26.68 -1.19 -0.37
C THR A 143 25.29 -0.57 -0.58
N LEU A 144 25.02 0.52 0.11
CA LEU A 144 23.84 1.35 -0.12
C LEU A 144 24.18 2.44 -1.14
N TYR A 145 23.43 2.42 -2.25
CA TYR A 145 23.48 3.45 -3.29
C TYR A 145 22.25 4.34 -3.21
N PHE A 146 22.40 5.57 -3.64
CA PHE A 146 21.30 6.54 -3.71
C PHE A 146 21.65 7.68 -4.69
N LYS A 147 20.65 8.37 -5.17
CA LYS A 147 20.90 9.63 -5.90
C LYS A 147 20.85 10.80 -4.93
N ALA A 148 21.68 11.80 -5.19
CA ALA A 148 21.67 13.08 -4.48
C ALA A 148 22.31 14.18 -5.36
N THR A 149 22.16 15.44 -4.93
CA THR A 149 22.94 16.57 -5.49
C THR A 149 24.12 16.88 -4.58
N ASN A 150 25.20 17.41 -5.15
CA ASN A 150 26.34 17.92 -4.39
C ASN A 150 26.55 19.39 -4.72
N SER A 151 26.39 20.26 -3.73
CA SER A 151 26.54 21.72 -3.92
C SER A 151 28.01 22.16 -4.16
N ALA A 152 28.98 21.28 -3.91
CA ALA A 152 30.41 21.54 -4.15
C ALA A 152 30.84 21.17 -5.58
N VAL A 153 29.94 20.58 -6.40
CA VAL A 153 30.27 20.13 -7.76
C VAL A 153 29.48 20.95 -8.80
N THR A 154 30.16 21.34 -9.89
CA THR A 154 29.55 22.07 -10.99
C THR A 154 29.59 21.26 -12.28
N PRO A 155 28.48 21.10 -13.03
CA PRO A 155 27.14 21.60 -12.73
C PRO A 155 26.47 20.86 -11.55
N THR A 156 25.62 21.56 -10.81
CA THR A 156 24.85 20.97 -9.70
C THR A 156 23.72 20.10 -10.26
N THR A 157 24.04 18.88 -10.65
CA THR A 157 23.09 17.88 -11.14
C THR A 157 23.04 16.71 -10.16
N SER A 158 22.02 15.89 -10.26
CA SER A 158 21.95 14.67 -9.45
C SER A 158 23.00 13.66 -9.89
N ARG A 159 23.65 13.03 -8.93
CA ARG A 159 24.68 11.99 -9.12
C ARG A 159 24.26 10.71 -8.40
N LEU A 160 24.88 9.61 -8.78
CA LEU A 160 24.87 8.39 -7.98
C LEU A 160 25.90 8.52 -6.86
N PHE A 161 25.47 8.22 -5.64
CA PHE A 161 26.30 8.15 -4.44
C PHE A 161 26.26 6.76 -3.84
N TYR A 162 27.26 6.46 -3.02
CA TYR A 162 27.27 5.32 -2.11
C TYR A 162 27.88 5.73 -0.76
N PHE A 163 27.68 4.93 0.28
CA PHE A 163 28.39 5.11 1.56
C PHE A 163 29.70 4.34 1.54
N ASP A 164 30.80 5.02 1.87
CA ASP A 164 32.09 4.40 2.11
C ASP A 164 32.15 3.64 3.45
N ALA A 165 33.31 3.07 3.78
CA ALA A 165 33.51 2.31 5.01
C ALA A 165 33.33 3.17 6.30
N ASN A 166 33.42 4.50 6.20
CA ASN A 166 33.21 5.45 7.28
C ASN A 166 31.77 6.00 7.31
N SER A 167 30.87 5.42 6.51
CA SER A 167 29.49 5.90 6.35
C SER A 167 29.40 7.33 5.84
N GLN A 168 30.38 7.77 5.01
CA GLN A 168 30.34 9.06 4.34
C GLN A 168 29.81 8.90 2.92
N PRO A 169 28.95 9.84 2.44
CA PRO A 169 28.46 9.82 1.07
C PRO A 169 29.57 10.20 0.07
N VAL A 170 29.85 9.28 -0.85
CA VAL A 170 30.86 9.44 -1.91
C VAL A 170 30.18 9.34 -3.27
N ILE A 171 30.62 10.17 -4.23
CA ILE A 171 30.14 10.10 -5.62
C ILE A 171 30.62 8.81 -6.26
N ALA A 172 29.70 8.02 -6.78
CA ALA A 172 30.01 6.78 -7.50
C ALA A 172 30.34 7.02 -8.96
N ASP A 173 29.66 7.98 -9.60
CA ASP A 173 29.90 8.39 -10.99
C ASP A 173 29.65 9.90 -11.14
N ASP A 174 30.63 10.58 -11.76
CA ASP A 174 30.65 12.05 -11.91
C ASP A 174 30.22 12.51 -13.32
N ASN A 175 30.07 11.57 -14.26
CA ASN A 175 29.78 11.85 -15.65
C ASN A 175 28.30 11.77 -16.02
N THR A 176 27.47 11.31 -15.09
CA THR A 176 26.06 10.98 -15.36
C THR A 176 25.13 11.75 -14.44
N ASN A 177 24.14 12.42 -15.03
CA ASN A 177 23.01 12.98 -14.29
C ASN A 177 21.96 11.91 -14.07
N VAL A 178 21.76 11.51 -12.82
CA VAL A 178 20.88 10.41 -12.41
C VAL A 178 19.57 10.97 -11.87
N VAL A 179 18.44 10.57 -12.46
CA VAL A 179 17.11 11.05 -12.07
C VAL A 179 16.40 10.05 -11.16
N LEU A 180 16.48 8.77 -11.51
CA LEU A 180 15.89 7.67 -10.71
C LEU A 180 16.90 6.54 -10.59
N VAL A 181 16.90 5.87 -9.45
CA VAL A 181 17.73 4.70 -9.15
C VAL A 181 16.84 3.55 -8.72
N SER A 182 17.14 2.37 -9.21
CA SER A 182 16.55 1.10 -8.85
C SER A 182 17.59 -0.01 -8.98
N ASN A 183 17.16 -1.26 -9.00
CA ASN A 183 18.04 -2.40 -9.20
C ASN A 183 17.42 -3.44 -10.13
N ILE A 184 18.27 -4.26 -10.69
CA ILE A 184 17.95 -5.57 -11.25
C ILE A 184 18.89 -6.61 -10.65
N GLY A 185 18.35 -7.46 -9.76
CA GLY A 185 19.21 -8.34 -8.98
C GLY A 185 20.30 -7.54 -8.22
N ASN A 186 21.56 -7.86 -8.49
CA ASN A 186 22.73 -7.20 -7.88
C ASN A 186 23.33 -6.07 -8.75
N GLN A 187 22.62 -5.54 -9.70
CA GLN A 187 23.07 -4.46 -10.57
C GLN A 187 22.17 -3.22 -10.40
N ILE A 188 22.75 -2.02 -10.48
CA ILE A 188 21.95 -0.78 -10.48
C ILE A 188 21.32 -0.61 -11.85
N LEU A 189 20.04 -0.25 -11.83
CA LEU A 189 19.27 0.23 -12.98
C LEU A 189 18.89 1.69 -12.72
N ALA A 190 19.05 2.55 -13.72
CA ALA A 190 18.78 3.98 -13.53
C ALA A 190 18.13 4.63 -14.74
N THR A 191 17.33 5.65 -14.48
CA THR A 191 17.00 6.68 -15.49
C THR A 191 18.05 7.77 -15.39
N ALA A 192 18.81 7.95 -16.45
CA ALA A 192 19.94 8.86 -16.44
C ALA A 192 20.25 9.44 -17.83
N GLN A 193 21.18 10.39 -17.86
CA GLN A 193 21.79 10.89 -19.10
C GLN A 193 23.24 11.29 -18.82
N PHE A 194 24.12 11.20 -19.83
CA PHE A 194 25.48 11.72 -19.71
C PHE A 194 25.48 13.25 -19.64
N ILE A 195 26.27 13.83 -18.74
CA ILE A 195 26.38 15.29 -18.54
C ILE A 195 26.95 15.99 -19.76
N SER A 196 27.86 15.31 -20.49
CA SER A 196 28.45 15.80 -21.74
C SER A 196 27.49 15.77 -22.94
N SER A 197 26.27 15.21 -22.77
CA SER A 197 25.27 15.17 -23.84
C SER A 197 24.80 16.58 -24.20
N SER A 198 24.86 16.93 -25.46
CA SER A 198 24.28 18.18 -25.99
C SER A 198 22.75 18.20 -25.94
N ASN A 199 22.13 17.01 -25.84
CA ASN A 199 20.68 16.85 -25.69
C ASN A 199 20.34 16.66 -24.21
N ILE A 200 20.09 17.75 -23.51
CA ILE A 200 19.78 17.78 -22.07
C ILE A 200 18.46 17.09 -21.67
N TYR A 201 17.68 16.60 -22.63
CA TYR A 201 16.39 15.95 -22.39
C TYR A 201 16.38 14.45 -22.73
N ASN A 202 17.52 13.86 -23.08
CA ASN A 202 17.58 12.47 -23.51
C ASN A 202 17.83 11.52 -22.34
N TYR A 203 16.86 11.40 -21.44
CA TYR A 203 16.89 10.41 -20.36
C TYR A 203 16.57 9.02 -20.88
N GLN A 204 17.50 8.09 -20.65
CA GLN A 204 17.44 6.70 -21.11
C GLN A 204 17.55 5.73 -19.94
N LEU A 205 17.45 4.45 -20.26
CA LEU A 205 17.69 3.37 -19.32
C LEU A 205 19.17 3.02 -19.30
N PHE A 206 19.76 3.08 -18.10
CA PHE A 206 21.17 2.80 -17.86
C PHE A 206 21.33 1.65 -16.85
N THR A 207 22.45 0.95 -16.94
CA THR A 207 23.02 0.10 -15.90
C THR A 207 24.33 0.67 -15.39
N TYR A 208 24.65 0.40 -14.10
CA TYR A 208 25.93 0.75 -13.48
C TYR A 208 26.58 -0.53 -12.97
N ASP A 209 27.84 -0.77 -13.40
CA ASP A 209 28.59 -2.00 -13.13
C ASP A 209 29.49 -1.95 -11.88
N GLY A 210 29.44 -0.85 -11.14
CA GLY A 210 30.32 -0.55 -9.99
C GLY A 210 31.43 0.45 -10.34
N THR A 211 31.64 0.77 -11.62
CA THR A 211 32.67 1.70 -12.10
C THR A 211 32.11 2.80 -12.99
N ALA A 212 31.20 2.46 -13.89
CA ALA A 212 30.63 3.42 -14.86
C ALA A 212 29.18 3.07 -15.24
N PHE A 213 28.45 4.10 -15.65
CA PHE A 213 27.16 3.94 -16.30
C PHE A 213 27.32 3.61 -17.80
N THR A 214 26.52 2.66 -18.26
CA THR A 214 26.35 2.33 -19.67
C THR A 214 24.87 2.39 -20.04
N VAL A 215 24.57 2.85 -21.28
CA VAL A 215 23.20 2.81 -21.80
C VAL A 215 22.79 1.34 -21.96
N LEU A 216 21.79 0.91 -21.23
CA LEU A 216 21.22 -0.43 -21.38
C LEU A 216 20.37 -0.50 -22.65
N LYS A 217 19.48 0.48 -22.82
CA LYS A 217 18.62 0.57 -24.00
C LYS A 217 18.14 2.00 -24.26
N ASN A 218 18.17 2.38 -25.52
CA ASN A 218 17.45 3.53 -26.02
C ASN A 218 16.03 3.08 -26.44
N ILE A 219 15.06 3.27 -25.55
CA ILE A 219 13.68 2.81 -25.74
C ILE A 219 12.97 3.64 -26.82
N ASN A 220 13.24 4.95 -26.87
CA ASN A 220 12.67 5.86 -27.85
C ASN A 220 13.78 6.64 -28.56
N PRO A 221 14.27 6.19 -29.72
CA PRO A 221 15.35 6.85 -30.43
C PRO A 221 15.02 8.27 -30.94
N THR A 222 13.74 8.59 -31.07
CA THR A 222 13.26 9.87 -31.65
C THR A 222 12.77 10.87 -30.62
N ALA A 223 12.58 10.43 -29.37
CA ALA A 223 12.10 11.26 -28.27
C ALA A 223 12.62 10.77 -26.92
N MET A 224 12.32 11.51 -25.87
CA MET A 224 12.68 11.15 -24.50
C MET A 224 11.87 9.93 -24.04
N SER A 225 12.55 8.88 -23.56
CA SER A 225 11.90 7.66 -23.05
C SER A 225 11.51 7.75 -21.57
N TYR A 226 12.26 8.48 -20.77
CA TYR A 226 12.06 8.75 -19.36
C TYR A 226 11.52 7.55 -18.56
N PRO A 227 12.29 6.45 -18.43
CA PRO A 227 11.88 5.28 -17.67
C PRO A 227 11.62 5.63 -16.19
N GLN A 228 10.53 5.10 -15.60
CA GLN A 228 10.10 5.44 -14.24
C GLN A 228 9.28 4.32 -13.59
N PHE A 229 8.94 4.45 -12.30
CA PHE A 229 8.16 3.48 -11.52
C PHE A 229 8.75 2.06 -11.53
N TYR A 230 10.07 1.96 -11.34
CA TYR A 230 10.76 0.68 -11.31
C TYR A 230 10.27 -0.23 -10.17
N TYR A 231 10.09 -1.49 -10.49
CA TYR A 231 9.76 -2.54 -9.56
C TYR A 231 10.53 -3.82 -9.90
N TYR A 232 11.45 -4.22 -9.03
CA TYR A 232 12.09 -5.53 -9.16
C TYR A 232 11.16 -6.61 -8.62
N SER A 233 10.66 -7.45 -9.51
CA SER A 233 9.88 -8.64 -9.15
C SER A 233 10.82 -9.80 -8.82
N SER A 234 10.84 -10.20 -7.55
CA SER A 234 11.59 -11.38 -7.13
C SER A 234 11.00 -12.68 -7.71
N LEU A 235 9.70 -12.68 -7.98
CA LEU A 235 8.98 -13.77 -8.63
C LEU A 235 9.47 -14.01 -10.06
N LEU A 236 9.67 -12.93 -10.84
CA LEU A 236 10.09 -13.00 -12.25
C LEU A 236 11.61 -12.96 -12.42
N GLY A 237 12.36 -12.52 -11.40
CA GLY A 237 13.78 -12.21 -11.51
C GLY A 237 14.08 -11.07 -12.47
N LYS A 238 13.12 -10.16 -12.69
CA LYS A 238 13.15 -9.07 -13.67
C LYS A 238 12.65 -7.77 -13.08
N THR A 239 13.01 -6.65 -13.68
CA THR A 239 12.48 -5.34 -13.30
C THR A 239 11.44 -4.87 -14.31
N LEU A 240 10.25 -4.52 -13.77
CA LEU A 240 9.19 -3.86 -14.51
C LEU A 240 9.33 -2.35 -14.32
N PHE A 241 8.98 -1.59 -15.34
CA PHE A 241 9.00 -0.13 -15.29
C PHE A 241 8.08 0.45 -16.37
N ASN A 242 7.82 1.73 -16.29
CA ASN A 242 7.05 2.47 -17.26
C ASN A 242 7.98 3.36 -18.09
N ALA A 243 7.81 3.43 -19.41
CA ALA A 243 8.62 4.28 -20.27
C ALA A 243 7.86 4.75 -21.50
N SER A 244 8.20 5.94 -22.01
CA SER A 244 7.66 6.48 -23.25
C SER A 244 8.41 5.90 -24.45
N GLY A 245 7.73 5.05 -25.19
CA GLY A 245 8.20 4.43 -26.43
C GLY A 245 7.42 4.90 -27.65
N PRO A 246 7.58 4.23 -28.80
CA PRO A 246 6.78 4.52 -30.01
C PRO A 246 5.25 4.35 -29.80
N ASN A 247 4.85 3.52 -28.86
CA ASN A 247 3.46 3.22 -28.50
C ASN A 247 2.93 4.06 -27.32
N GLY A 248 3.53 5.19 -27.01
CA GLY A 248 3.19 5.98 -25.82
C GLY A 248 3.92 5.51 -24.57
N THR A 249 3.39 5.85 -23.40
CA THR A 249 4.00 5.52 -22.09
C THR A 249 3.39 4.23 -21.55
N GLU A 250 4.11 3.11 -21.75
CA GLU A 250 3.61 1.77 -21.52
C GLU A 250 4.52 0.97 -20.55
N PRO A 251 4.06 -0.17 -19.99
CA PRO A 251 4.91 -1.04 -19.19
C PRO A 251 5.96 -1.76 -20.03
N TYR A 252 7.17 -1.73 -19.55
CA TYR A 252 8.35 -2.45 -20.04
C TYR A 252 8.84 -3.43 -18.99
N ILE A 253 9.60 -4.41 -19.44
CA ILE A 253 10.27 -5.39 -18.58
C ILE A 253 11.72 -5.55 -19.03
N THR A 254 12.64 -5.78 -18.08
CA THR A 254 14.05 -6.03 -18.37
C THR A 254 14.62 -7.12 -17.49
N ASP A 255 15.53 -7.90 -18.03
CA ASP A 255 16.40 -8.84 -17.32
C ASP A 255 17.81 -8.28 -17.10
N GLY A 256 18.04 -7.00 -17.40
CA GLY A 256 19.33 -6.32 -17.32
C GLY A 256 20.14 -6.40 -18.61
N THR A 257 19.61 -7.01 -19.68
CA THR A 257 20.22 -7.03 -21.02
C THR A 257 19.44 -6.17 -22.01
N GLU A 258 20.10 -5.70 -23.06
CA GLU A 258 19.44 -4.92 -24.13
C GLU A 258 18.36 -5.77 -24.83
N ALA A 259 18.65 -7.04 -25.12
CA ALA A 259 17.73 -7.97 -25.76
C ALA A 259 16.51 -8.32 -24.87
N GLY A 260 16.74 -8.47 -23.57
CA GLY A 260 15.70 -8.77 -22.58
C GLY A 260 14.94 -7.52 -22.09
N THR A 261 15.31 -6.32 -22.57
CA THR A 261 14.58 -5.08 -22.30
C THR A 261 13.55 -4.86 -23.41
N VAL A 262 12.28 -5.12 -23.13
CA VAL A 262 11.21 -5.14 -24.15
C VAL A 262 9.93 -4.46 -23.62
N LEU A 263 9.11 -3.96 -24.57
CA LEU A 263 7.73 -3.58 -24.28
C LEU A 263 6.99 -4.81 -23.75
N LEU A 264 6.45 -4.72 -22.55
CA LEU A 264 5.68 -5.83 -21.96
C LEU A 264 4.32 -5.94 -22.63
N LYS A 265 3.62 -4.81 -22.73
CA LYS A 265 2.31 -4.70 -23.38
C LYS A 265 2.01 -3.27 -23.79
N ASP A 266 1.46 -3.07 -24.98
CA ASP A 266 0.71 -1.89 -25.35
C ASP A 266 -0.71 -2.04 -24.79
N ILE A 267 -0.98 -1.38 -23.66
CA ILE A 267 -2.27 -1.49 -22.97
C ILE A 267 -3.25 -0.45 -23.50
N ASN A 268 -2.78 0.78 -23.72
CA ASN A 268 -3.62 1.87 -24.19
C ASN A 268 -3.54 2.04 -25.71
N THR A 269 -4.31 1.27 -26.42
CA THR A 269 -4.36 1.28 -27.89
C THR A 269 -5.34 2.30 -28.49
N THR A 270 -5.81 3.27 -27.72
CA THR A 270 -6.78 4.28 -28.21
C THR A 270 -6.22 5.17 -29.30
N ASN A 271 -4.91 5.42 -29.30
CA ASN A 271 -4.17 6.01 -30.40
C ASN A 271 -2.68 5.62 -30.28
N ALA A 272 -1.88 5.87 -31.32
CA ALA A 272 -0.49 5.43 -31.40
C ALA A 272 0.47 6.01 -30.35
N THR A 273 0.08 7.04 -29.61
CA THR A 273 0.90 7.69 -28.60
C THR A 273 0.23 7.76 -27.21
N ALA A 274 -0.93 7.12 -27.08
CA ALA A 274 -1.61 7.02 -25.79
C ALA A 274 -0.78 6.17 -24.83
N GLY A 275 -0.84 6.46 -23.54
CA GLY A 275 -0.09 5.72 -22.52
C GLY A 275 -1.01 5.10 -21.48
N SER A 276 -0.61 3.94 -20.97
CA SER A 276 -1.29 3.26 -19.86
C SER A 276 -0.80 3.74 -18.49
N PHE A 277 0.37 4.37 -18.41
CA PHE A 277 0.97 4.86 -17.17
C PHE A 277 1.03 3.81 -16.05
N ALA A 278 1.46 2.58 -16.40
CA ALA A 278 1.54 1.46 -15.49
C ALA A 278 2.39 1.78 -14.25
N GLN A 279 1.87 1.48 -13.04
CA GLN A 279 2.51 1.79 -11.76
C GLN A 279 1.98 0.90 -10.63
N ASN A 280 2.46 1.11 -9.39
CA ASN A 280 2.01 0.37 -8.21
C ASN A 280 2.18 -1.15 -8.34
N PHE A 281 3.31 -1.60 -8.88
CA PHE A 281 3.59 -3.03 -9.06
C PHE A 281 3.79 -3.75 -7.72
N VAL A 282 3.31 -5.00 -7.62
CA VAL A 282 3.51 -5.87 -6.46
C VAL A 282 3.43 -7.35 -6.85
N ASP A 283 4.33 -8.18 -6.31
CA ASP A 283 4.27 -9.64 -6.45
C ASP A 283 3.16 -10.22 -5.56
N PHE A 284 2.20 -10.94 -6.16
CA PHE A 284 1.14 -11.61 -5.43
C PHE A 284 0.62 -12.85 -6.16
N LYS A 285 0.48 -13.99 -5.46
CA LYS A 285 -0.11 -15.24 -5.98
C LYS A 285 0.46 -15.68 -7.34
N GLY A 286 1.79 -15.61 -7.50
CA GLY A 286 2.46 -16.07 -8.72
C GLY A 286 2.34 -15.14 -9.92
N LYS A 287 1.86 -13.92 -9.75
CA LYS A 287 1.78 -12.85 -10.74
C LYS A 287 2.25 -11.52 -10.16
N VAL A 288 2.56 -10.57 -11.04
CA VAL A 288 2.72 -9.16 -10.64
C VAL A 288 1.40 -8.45 -10.89
N PHE A 289 0.85 -7.84 -9.84
CA PHE A 289 -0.31 -6.96 -9.93
C PHE A 289 0.16 -5.52 -10.09
N PHE A 290 -0.57 -4.72 -10.83
CA PHE A 290 -0.24 -3.32 -11.07
C PHE A 290 -1.46 -2.51 -11.50
N THR A 291 -1.32 -1.19 -11.51
CA THR A 291 -2.34 -0.26 -11.98
C THR A 291 -1.99 0.20 -13.38
N GLY A 292 -2.95 0.18 -14.30
CA GLY A 292 -2.78 0.64 -15.68
C GLY A 292 -4.07 1.19 -16.26
N SER A 293 -3.99 1.93 -17.36
CA SER A 293 -5.14 2.52 -18.06
C SER A 293 -5.19 2.06 -19.51
N ASP A 294 -6.35 1.63 -19.98
CA ASP A 294 -6.62 1.40 -21.39
C ASP A 294 -7.25 2.62 -22.11
N GLY A 295 -7.15 3.78 -21.45
CA GLY A 295 -7.74 5.03 -21.92
C GLY A 295 -9.21 5.15 -21.49
N ASN A 296 -10.11 5.22 -22.45
CA ASN A 296 -11.54 5.46 -22.22
C ASN A 296 -12.43 4.19 -22.30
N ILE A 297 -11.83 2.98 -22.25
CA ILE A 297 -12.58 1.72 -22.31
C ILE A 297 -13.03 1.32 -20.90
N THR A 298 -12.07 1.01 -20.03
CA THR A 298 -12.31 0.71 -18.60
C THR A 298 -11.69 1.75 -17.65
N GLY A 299 -10.94 2.71 -18.18
CA GLY A 299 -10.21 3.69 -17.35
C GLY A 299 -8.93 3.13 -16.75
N THR A 300 -8.59 3.61 -15.56
CA THR A 300 -7.40 3.18 -14.80
C THR A 300 -7.82 2.12 -13.79
N GLU A 301 -7.41 0.87 -14.01
CA GLU A 301 -7.90 -0.30 -13.29
C GLU A 301 -6.77 -1.23 -12.83
N LEU A 302 -7.11 -2.36 -12.20
CA LEU A 302 -6.18 -3.35 -11.71
C LEU A 302 -5.84 -4.37 -12.81
N TYR A 303 -4.54 -4.50 -13.11
CA TYR A 303 -3.98 -5.42 -14.10
C TYR A 303 -3.09 -6.47 -13.44
N THR A 304 -2.82 -7.55 -14.17
CA THR A 304 -1.83 -8.57 -13.79
C THR A 304 -0.92 -8.91 -14.95
N THR A 305 0.28 -9.40 -14.62
CA THR A 305 1.21 -9.99 -15.59
C THR A 305 1.97 -11.17 -14.99
N ASP A 306 2.30 -12.14 -15.83
CA ASP A 306 3.27 -13.22 -15.58
C ASP A 306 4.65 -12.92 -16.18
N GLY A 307 4.87 -11.69 -16.65
CA GLY A 307 6.07 -11.24 -17.35
C GLY A 307 6.04 -11.47 -18.85
N THR A 308 4.91 -11.91 -19.42
CA THR A 308 4.69 -12.07 -20.86
C THR A 308 3.61 -11.12 -21.38
N THR A 309 3.66 -10.79 -22.68
CA THR A 309 2.64 -9.95 -23.33
C THR A 309 1.24 -10.61 -23.26
N ALA A 310 1.17 -11.93 -23.45
CA ALA A 310 -0.09 -12.68 -23.41
C ALA A 310 -0.66 -12.77 -21.99
N GLY A 311 0.19 -12.93 -20.97
CA GLY A 311 -0.20 -12.99 -19.58
C GLY A 311 -0.43 -11.62 -18.93
N THR A 312 -0.19 -10.52 -19.67
CA THR A 312 -0.48 -9.16 -19.21
C THR A 312 -1.91 -8.78 -19.60
N THR A 313 -2.81 -8.73 -18.63
CA THR A 313 -4.27 -8.57 -18.86
C THR A 313 -4.92 -7.71 -17.79
N LEU A 314 -6.05 -7.10 -18.11
CA LEU A 314 -6.95 -6.53 -17.11
C LEU A 314 -7.33 -7.64 -16.12
N PHE A 315 -7.08 -7.41 -14.84
CA PHE A 315 -7.47 -8.36 -13.80
C PHE A 315 -8.92 -8.17 -13.40
N LYS A 316 -9.29 -6.94 -13.13
CA LYS A 316 -10.66 -6.58 -12.78
C LYS A 316 -10.92 -5.10 -13.06
N ASP A 317 -12.03 -4.82 -13.73
CA ASP A 317 -12.66 -3.51 -13.78
C ASP A 317 -13.43 -3.32 -12.46
N LEU A 318 -12.84 -2.52 -11.53
CA LEU A 318 -13.40 -2.29 -10.20
C LEU A 318 -14.52 -1.24 -10.21
N LEU A 319 -14.51 -0.34 -11.21
CA LEU A 319 -15.55 0.66 -11.44
C LEU A 319 -16.06 0.54 -12.88
N PRO A 320 -17.02 -0.36 -13.15
CA PRO A 320 -17.46 -0.71 -14.49
C PRO A 320 -17.77 0.46 -15.40
N GLY A 321 -17.18 0.48 -16.60
CA GLY A 321 -17.29 1.52 -17.60
C GLY A 321 -16.01 2.32 -17.78
N SER A 322 -16.08 3.52 -18.36
CA SER A 322 -14.91 4.35 -18.68
C SER A 322 -14.34 5.16 -17.50
N ALA A 323 -14.98 5.08 -16.34
CA ALA A 323 -14.51 5.73 -15.13
C ALA A 323 -13.34 4.94 -14.49
N SER A 324 -12.40 5.66 -13.88
CA SER A 324 -11.22 5.05 -13.27
C SER A 324 -11.44 4.74 -11.80
N SER A 325 -11.19 3.52 -11.36
CA SER A 325 -11.06 3.19 -9.93
C SER A 325 -9.72 3.59 -9.33
N ALA A 326 -8.68 3.74 -10.16
CA ALA A 326 -7.33 4.15 -9.81
C ALA A 326 -6.76 3.42 -8.57
N PRO A 327 -6.55 2.10 -8.63
CA PRO A 327 -6.03 1.33 -7.50
C PRO A 327 -4.64 1.83 -7.07
N GLU A 328 -4.43 2.00 -5.77
CA GLU A 328 -3.17 2.51 -5.22
C GLU A 328 -2.77 1.84 -3.92
N LYS A 329 -1.48 1.95 -3.53
CA LYS A 329 -0.92 1.40 -2.28
C LYS A 329 -1.13 -0.10 -2.14
N LEU A 330 -0.93 -0.85 -3.23
CA LEU A 330 -1.05 -2.30 -3.26
C LEU A 330 -0.11 -2.93 -2.20
N THR A 331 -0.68 -3.64 -1.24
CA THR A 331 0.03 -4.18 -0.07
C THR A 331 -0.40 -5.60 0.21
N VAL A 332 0.56 -6.53 0.20
CA VAL A 332 0.30 -7.95 0.53
C VAL A 332 0.37 -8.16 2.04
N PHE A 333 -0.67 -8.76 2.59
CA PHE A 333 -0.77 -9.09 4.00
C PHE A 333 -1.65 -10.33 4.21
N ASN A 334 -1.19 -11.30 5.03
CA ASN A 334 -1.94 -12.53 5.36
C ASN A 334 -2.54 -13.22 4.14
N ASP A 335 -1.70 -13.46 3.11
CA ASP A 335 -2.06 -14.14 1.87
C ASP A 335 -3.18 -13.47 1.05
N LYS A 336 -3.40 -12.18 1.27
CA LYS A 336 -4.30 -11.31 0.52
C LYS A 336 -3.60 -10.04 0.04
N LEU A 337 -4.14 -9.44 -1.00
CA LEU A 337 -3.75 -8.13 -1.50
C LEU A 337 -4.76 -7.09 -1.00
N TYR A 338 -4.28 -6.05 -0.33
CA TYR A 338 -5.06 -4.90 0.12
C TYR A 338 -4.65 -3.66 -0.66
N PHE A 339 -5.60 -2.81 -0.97
CA PHE A 339 -5.34 -1.57 -1.72
C PHE A 339 -6.49 -0.57 -1.56
N PHE A 340 -6.27 0.66 -1.92
CA PHE A 340 -7.32 1.66 -2.03
C PHE A 340 -7.74 1.80 -3.50
N ALA A 341 -9.05 1.95 -3.74
CA ALA A 341 -9.59 2.26 -5.05
C ALA A 341 -10.89 3.06 -4.92
N THR A 342 -11.21 3.83 -5.94
CA THR A 342 -12.43 4.63 -6.02
C THR A 342 -13.58 3.79 -6.54
N ALA A 343 -14.73 3.88 -5.88
CA ALA A 343 -15.98 3.26 -6.31
C ALA A 343 -16.94 4.30 -6.90
N ALA A 344 -18.14 3.86 -7.28
CA ALA A 344 -19.21 4.74 -7.76
C ALA A 344 -19.48 5.87 -6.78
N GLY A 345 -19.79 7.06 -7.31
CA GLY A 345 -20.01 8.28 -6.50
C GLY A 345 -18.73 8.94 -5.98
N ASN A 346 -17.55 8.59 -6.53
CA ASN A 346 -16.23 9.07 -6.11
C ASN A 346 -15.89 8.74 -4.65
N VAL A 347 -16.38 7.63 -4.14
CA VAL A 347 -16.07 7.14 -2.79
C VAL A 347 -14.80 6.30 -2.84
N LYS A 348 -13.76 6.72 -2.12
CA LYS A 348 -12.57 5.88 -1.95
C LYS A 348 -12.87 4.77 -0.97
N GLN A 349 -12.39 3.56 -1.26
CA GLN A 349 -12.64 2.37 -0.45
C GLN A 349 -11.34 1.59 -0.21
N LEU A 350 -11.26 0.91 0.93
CA LEU A 350 -10.31 -0.18 1.14
C LEU A 350 -10.85 -1.44 0.47
N TRP A 351 -10.04 -2.08 -0.33
CA TRP A 351 -10.34 -3.33 -1.04
C TRP A 351 -9.45 -4.46 -0.57
N GLU A 352 -9.93 -5.69 -0.70
CA GLU A 352 -9.12 -6.91 -0.59
C GLU A 352 -9.28 -7.78 -1.82
N SER A 353 -8.24 -8.58 -2.12
CA SER A 353 -8.25 -9.62 -3.14
C SER A 353 -7.57 -10.88 -2.63
N ASP A 354 -8.10 -12.04 -2.95
CA ASP A 354 -7.46 -13.35 -2.75
C ASP A 354 -6.63 -13.80 -3.97
N GLY A 355 -6.53 -12.95 -4.99
CA GLY A 355 -5.87 -13.23 -6.27
C GLY A 355 -6.84 -13.68 -7.36
N THR A 356 -8.15 -13.72 -7.08
CA THR A 356 -9.21 -13.98 -8.06
C THR A 356 -10.10 -12.75 -8.27
N PRO A 357 -10.66 -12.51 -9.46
CA PRO A 357 -11.63 -11.43 -9.67
C PRO A 357 -12.86 -11.53 -8.78
N GLU A 358 -13.36 -12.75 -8.52
CA GLU A 358 -14.53 -13.03 -7.67
C GLU A 358 -14.25 -12.76 -6.19
N GLY A 359 -13.04 -13.08 -5.71
CA GLY A 359 -12.57 -12.81 -4.33
C GLY A 359 -12.09 -11.39 -4.10
N THR A 360 -12.17 -10.52 -5.14
CA THR A 360 -11.79 -9.10 -5.05
C THR A 360 -13.01 -8.24 -4.77
N LYS A 361 -13.03 -7.59 -3.58
CA LYS A 361 -14.19 -6.83 -3.08
C LYS A 361 -13.79 -5.66 -2.20
N ALA A 362 -14.67 -4.66 -2.11
CA ALA A 362 -14.56 -3.56 -1.16
C ALA A 362 -14.83 -4.05 0.27
N LEU A 363 -14.08 -3.49 1.23
CA LEU A 363 -14.20 -3.78 2.65
C LEU A 363 -14.83 -2.64 3.44
N ALA A 364 -14.48 -1.40 3.14
CA ALA A 364 -14.97 -0.23 3.86
C ALA A 364 -14.73 1.06 3.07
N ASP A 365 -15.60 2.04 3.25
CA ASP A 365 -15.44 3.38 2.73
C ASP A 365 -14.37 4.14 3.51
N ILE A 366 -13.61 4.97 2.80
CA ILE A 366 -12.59 5.87 3.35
C ILE A 366 -12.68 7.19 2.61
N ASN A 367 -12.53 8.31 3.30
CA ASN A 367 -12.55 9.62 2.64
C ASN A 367 -11.21 9.94 1.96
N VAL A 368 -10.10 9.81 2.70
CA VAL A 368 -8.73 10.05 2.21
C VAL A 368 -7.81 8.97 2.71
N ALA A 369 -6.91 8.49 1.85
CA ALA A 369 -5.84 7.58 2.24
C ALA A 369 -4.54 7.95 1.52
N SER A 370 -3.42 7.97 2.22
CA SER A 370 -2.11 8.36 1.69
C SER A 370 -1.02 7.29 1.82
N GLY A 371 -1.24 6.25 2.60
CA GLY A 371 -0.29 5.15 2.78
C GLY A 371 -0.99 3.91 3.34
N LEU A 372 -0.43 2.75 3.09
CA LEU A 372 -0.86 1.47 3.68
C LEU A 372 0.40 0.71 4.09
N LEU A 373 0.45 0.23 5.34
CA LEU A 373 1.64 -0.38 5.91
C LEU A 373 1.26 -1.60 6.76
N VAL A 374 2.06 -2.67 6.66
CA VAL A 374 1.97 -3.83 7.55
C VAL A 374 2.93 -3.65 8.72
N TYR A 375 2.41 -3.66 9.93
CA TYR A 375 3.22 -3.55 11.15
C TYR A 375 2.62 -4.42 12.27
N ASN A 376 3.46 -5.19 12.98
CA ASN A 376 3.06 -6.08 14.07
C ASN A 376 1.80 -6.91 13.75
N ASN A 377 1.80 -7.56 12.58
CA ASN A 377 0.69 -8.38 12.08
C ASN A 377 -0.66 -7.65 12.00
N ASN A 378 -0.63 -6.35 11.71
CA ASN A 378 -1.81 -5.53 11.43
C ASN A 378 -1.55 -4.62 10.24
N LEU A 379 -2.62 -4.16 9.61
CA LEU A 379 -2.57 -3.09 8.63
C LEU A 379 -2.78 -1.74 9.30
N TYR A 380 -1.99 -0.76 8.88
CA TYR A 380 -2.14 0.65 9.26
C TYR A 380 -2.25 1.50 8.01
N PHE A 381 -3.00 2.57 8.08
CA PHE A 381 -3.03 3.56 7.02
C PHE A 381 -3.02 4.99 7.59
N ALA A 382 -2.52 5.92 6.77
CA ALA A 382 -2.62 7.33 7.03
C ALA A 382 -3.76 7.90 6.21
N GLY A 383 -4.69 8.63 6.83
CA GLY A 383 -5.84 9.14 6.11
C GLY A 383 -6.96 9.66 7.00
N ARG A 384 -8.13 9.88 6.39
CA ARG A 384 -9.36 10.30 7.06
C ARG A 384 -10.47 9.31 6.72
N VAL A 385 -11.16 8.81 7.73
CA VAL A 385 -12.19 7.78 7.57
C VAL A 385 -13.48 8.39 6.99
N SER A 386 -13.97 9.49 7.54
CA SER A 386 -15.23 10.10 7.13
C SER A 386 -15.14 11.63 7.00
N ILE A 387 -15.86 12.19 6.03
CA ILE A 387 -16.04 13.66 5.91
C ILE A 387 -16.79 14.23 7.12
N ALA A 388 -17.69 13.44 7.72
CA ALA A 388 -18.46 13.87 8.87
C ALA A 388 -17.65 13.90 10.17
N ASP A 389 -16.46 13.27 10.19
CA ASP A 389 -15.60 13.28 11.36
C ASP A 389 -15.02 14.67 11.60
N THR A 390 -14.97 15.06 12.86
CA THR A 390 -14.26 16.27 13.31
C THR A 390 -12.74 16.05 13.39
N ILE A 391 -12.27 14.81 13.15
CA ILE A 391 -10.88 14.40 13.10
C ILE A 391 -10.41 14.47 11.65
N GLY A 392 -9.28 15.11 11.41
CA GLY A 392 -8.64 15.21 10.10
C GLY A 392 -7.96 13.91 9.66
N SER A 393 -6.96 14.02 8.78
CA SER A 393 -6.15 12.87 8.37
C SER A 393 -5.16 12.49 9.46
N GLU A 394 -5.27 11.26 9.99
CA GLU A 394 -4.47 10.74 11.08
C GLU A 394 -3.96 9.32 10.77
N LEU A 395 -3.22 8.71 11.71
CA LEU A 395 -2.81 7.30 11.63
C LEU A 395 -3.92 6.40 12.18
N TYR A 396 -4.37 5.43 11.37
CA TYR A 396 -5.39 4.45 11.74
C TYR A 396 -4.86 3.03 11.65
N LYS A 397 -5.34 2.17 12.54
CA LYS A 397 -5.24 0.72 12.44
C LYS A 397 -6.48 0.17 11.74
N VAL A 398 -6.29 -0.76 10.81
CA VAL A 398 -7.37 -1.49 10.13
C VAL A 398 -7.75 -2.71 10.95
N ASN A 399 -9.01 -2.82 11.35
CA ASN A 399 -9.58 -4.02 11.95
C ASN A 399 -10.27 -4.81 10.83
N LEU A 400 -9.55 -5.80 10.30
CA LEU A 400 -10.08 -6.68 9.26
C LEU A 400 -11.18 -7.57 9.84
N PRO A 401 -12.19 -7.90 9.03
CA PRO A 401 -13.20 -8.89 9.45
C PRO A 401 -12.52 -10.21 9.82
N ASP A 402 -12.89 -10.78 10.95
CA ASP A 402 -12.47 -12.14 11.30
C ASP A 402 -13.08 -13.12 10.28
N PRO A 403 -12.27 -13.77 9.42
CA PRO A 403 -12.81 -14.69 8.43
C PRO A 403 -13.54 -15.87 9.07
N SER A 404 -13.27 -16.15 10.35
CA SER A 404 -13.98 -17.19 11.09
C SER A 404 -15.41 -16.79 11.48
N LEU A 405 -15.72 -15.47 11.42
CA LEU A 405 -17.07 -14.92 11.66
C LEU A 405 -17.85 -14.69 10.35
N ALA A 406 -17.17 -14.75 9.19
CA ALA A 406 -17.86 -14.68 7.91
C ALA A 406 -18.76 -15.90 7.74
N VAL A 407 -20.03 -15.66 7.43
CA VAL A 407 -20.91 -16.71 6.95
C VAL A 407 -20.41 -17.07 5.55
N SER A 408 -19.67 -18.18 5.41
CA SER A 408 -19.29 -18.67 4.10
C SER A 408 -20.56 -19.04 3.35
N ASP A 409 -20.75 -18.51 2.15
CA ASP A 409 -21.66 -19.12 1.16
C ASP A 409 -21.09 -20.48 0.72
N VAL A 410 -21.02 -21.41 1.66
CA VAL A 410 -20.79 -22.80 1.32
C VAL A 410 -22.11 -23.31 0.76
N SER A 411 -22.04 -23.93 -0.39
CA SER A 411 -23.12 -24.60 -1.09
C SER A 411 -24.23 -25.05 -0.11
N ARG A 412 -25.42 -24.56 -0.30
CA ARG A 412 -26.63 -24.68 0.54
C ARG A 412 -27.05 -26.12 0.91
N SER A 413 -26.18 -27.12 0.80
CA SER A 413 -26.57 -28.51 0.91
C SER A 413 -26.28 -29.19 2.23
N ASP A 414 -25.32 -28.69 3.07
CA ASP A 414 -24.78 -29.54 4.12
C ASP A 414 -25.21 -29.24 5.58
N LEU A 415 -25.44 -27.97 5.95
CA LEU A 415 -25.91 -27.64 7.31
C LEU A 415 -27.33 -27.06 7.30
N LYS A 416 -28.24 -27.73 7.96
CA LYS A 416 -29.62 -27.24 8.15
C LYS A 416 -29.83 -26.92 9.63
N ILE A 417 -30.30 -25.69 9.90
CA ILE A 417 -30.64 -25.23 11.28
C ILE A 417 -32.09 -24.81 11.31
N TYR A 418 -32.83 -25.37 12.25
CA TYR A 418 -34.27 -25.10 12.44
C TYR A 418 -34.70 -25.26 13.91
N PRO A 419 -35.74 -24.54 14.34
CA PRO A 419 -36.32 -23.39 13.69
C PRO A 419 -35.35 -22.18 13.70
N ASN A 420 -35.49 -21.29 12.74
CA ASN A 420 -34.81 -20.01 12.71
C ASN A 420 -35.79 -18.96 12.13
N PRO A 421 -36.36 -18.06 12.96
CA PRO A 421 -36.07 -17.77 14.37
C PRO A 421 -36.39 -18.89 15.36
N SER A 422 -35.80 -18.83 16.56
CA SER A 422 -35.88 -19.83 17.62
C SER A 422 -35.99 -19.17 19.01
N LYS A 423 -36.58 -19.88 19.97
CA LYS A 423 -36.57 -19.48 21.39
C LYS A 423 -35.35 -20.05 22.15
N GLY A 424 -34.17 -20.02 21.50
CA GLY A 424 -32.89 -20.47 22.08
C GLY A 424 -32.61 -21.96 21.95
N THR A 425 -33.46 -22.75 21.27
CA THR A 425 -33.19 -24.16 20.95
C THR A 425 -33.24 -24.37 19.45
N PHE A 426 -32.14 -24.87 18.89
CA PHE A 426 -31.99 -25.20 17.47
C PHE A 426 -31.79 -26.69 17.28
N PHE A 427 -32.20 -27.17 16.11
CA PHE A 427 -31.91 -28.51 15.64
C PHE A 427 -31.10 -28.42 14.33
N SER A 428 -30.25 -29.41 14.09
CA SER A 428 -29.47 -29.53 12.89
C SER A 428 -29.43 -30.94 12.33
N ASN A 429 -28.99 -31.08 11.11
CA ASN A 429 -28.65 -32.38 10.52
C ASN A 429 -27.31 -32.93 11.01
N VAL A 430 -26.53 -32.15 11.78
CA VAL A 430 -25.33 -32.61 12.50
C VAL A 430 -25.77 -33.30 13.79
N LYS A 431 -25.60 -34.61 13.86
CA LYS A 431 -26.10 -35.43 15.00
C LYS A 431 -25.25 -35.25 16.27
N SER A 432 -23.90 -35.13 16.12
CA SER A 432 -22.98 -34.93 17.24
C SER A 432 -21.86 -33.94 16.87
N GLY A 433 -21.40 -33.17 17.84
CA GLY A 433 -20.41 -32.14 17.63
C GLY A 433 -20.42 -31.06 18.68
N SER A 434 -19.92 -29.88 18.30
CA SER A 434 -19.94 -28.69 19.14
C SER A 434 -20.51 -27.48 18.39
N PHE A 435 -21.03 -26.53 19.18
CA PHE A 435 -21.47 -25.25 18.65
C PHE A 435 -20.96 -24.10 19.52
N GLU A 436 -20.81 -22.94 18.90
CA GLU A 436 -20.49 -21.66 19.51
C GLU A 436 -21.43 -20.59 18.96
N LEU A 437 -21.98 -19.76 19.86
CA LEU A 437 -22.88 -18.65 19.53
C LEU A 437 -22.16 -17.33 19.80
N TYR A 438 -22.12 -16.45 18.80
CA TYR A 438 -21.49 -15.14 18.88
C TYR A 438 -22.51 -14.02 18.60
N ASP A 439 -22.39 -12.90 19.31
CA ASP A 439 -23.07 -11.66 18.92
C ASP A 439 -22.36 -11.00 17.75
N PHE A 440 -22.94 -9.97 17.14
CA PHE A 440 -22.34 -9.27 15.99
C PHE A 440 -21.13 -8.40 16.35
N SER A 441 -20.81 -8.26 17.63
CA SER A 441 -19.53 -7.67 18.05
C SER A 441 -18.37 -8.68 18.06
N GLY A 442 -18.66 -9.95 17.78
CA GLY A 442 -17.69 -11.04 17.81
C GLY A 442 -17.47 -11.65 19.21
N ARG A 443 -18.23 -11.22 20.22
CA ARG A 443 -18.15 -11.77 21.57
C ARG A 443 -18.88 -13.11 21.61
N MET A 444 -18.22 -14.15 22.13
CA MET A 444 -18.86 -15.44 22.39
C MET A 444 -19.91 -15.32 23.50
N VAL A 445 -21.15 -15.64 23.17
CA VAL A 445 -22.30 -15.60 24.09
C VAL A 445 -22.54 -16.96 24.73
N LYS A 446 -22.36 -18.02 23.95
CA LYS A 446 -22.62 -19.41 24.41
C LYS A 446 -21.77 -20.39 23.60
N ALA A 447 -21.37 -21.48 24.25
CA ALA A 447 -20.84 -22.67 23.60
C ALA A 447 -21.46 -23.92 24.21
N GLY A 448 -21.49 -25.02 23.45
CA GLY A 448 -22.05 -26.29 23.93
C GLY A 448 -21.82 -27.44 22.98
N LYS A 449 -22.32 -28.61 23.36
CA LYS A 449 -22.30 -29.81 22.51
C LYS A 449 -23.62 -29.98 21.77
N ILE A 450 -23.54 -30.65 20.63
CA ILE A 450 -24.68 -31.07 19.83
C ILE A 450 -25.00 -32.52 20.23
N ASN A 451 -26.19 -32.74 20.71
CA ASN A 451 -26.64 -34.06 21.11
C ASN A 451 -27.87 -34.43 20.28
N ASP A 452 -27.76 -35.46 19.46
CA ASP A 452 -28.77 -35.90 18.48
C ASP A 452 -29.36 -34.72 17.65
N GLY A 453 -28.47 -33.85 17.18
CA GLY A 453 -28.83 -32.68 16.40
C GLY A 453 -29.38 -31.50 17.20
N LYS A 454 -29.57 -31.60 18.50
CA LYS A 454 -30.11 -30.54 19.35
C LYS A 454 -29.03 -29.69 19.96
N MET A 455 -29.21 -28.35 19.88
CA MET A 455 -28.37 -27.32 20.48
C MET A 455 -29.20 -26.40 21.35
N SER A 456 -28.79 -26.20 22.59
CA SER A 456 -29.44 -25.27 23.53
C SER A 456 -28.56 -24.01 23.66
N ALA A 457 -28.90 -22.98 22.91
CA ALA A 457 -28.18 -21.75 22.79
C ALA A 457 -28.98 -20.57 23.38
N ASN A 458 -29.44 -20.72 24.62
CA ASN A 458 -30.25 -19.71 25.31
C ASN A 458 -29.43 -18.39 25.42
N ALA A 459 -29.93 -17.36 24.80
CA ALA A 459 -29.40 -15.99 24.84
C ALA A 459 -30.55 -14.98 24.78
N THR A 460 -30.29 -13.73 25.00
CA THR A 460 -31.29 -12.64 24.85
C THR A 460 -31.78 -12.57 23.42
N SER A 461 -33.01 -12.07 23.22
CA SER A 461 -33.56 -11.83 21.87
C SER A 461 -32.60 -11.00 21.04
N GLY A 462 -32.34 -11.44 19.81
CA GLY A 462 -31.38 -10.76 18.92
C GLY A 462 -30.87 -11.62 17.77
N ASN A 463 -29.98 -11.04 16.98
CA ASN A 463 -29.31 -11.70 15.88
C ASN A 463 -27.94 -12.22 16.33
N TYR A 464 -27.55 -13.42 15.89
CA TYR A 464 -26.36 -14.14 16.31
C TYR A 464 -25.71 -14.87 15.13
N ILE A 465 -24.42 -15.20 15.27
CA ILE A 465 -23.71 -16.14 14.41
C ILE A 465 -23.52 -17.45 15.20
N LEU A 466 -24.07 -18.53 14.68
CA LEU A 466 -23.93 -19.88 15.22
C LEU A 466 -22.87 -20.62 14.40
N LYS A 467 -21.75 -20.98 15.04
CA LYS A 467 -20.73 -21.89 14.48
C LYS A 467 -21.04 -23.31 14.87
N VAL A 468 -21.01 -24.22 13.93
CA VAL A 468 -21.26 -25.65 14.13
C VAL A 468 -20.07 -26.44 13.61
N LYS A 469 -19.60 -27.40 14.42
CA LYS A 469 -18.54 -28.33 14.07
C LYS A 469 -18.98 -29.75 14.40
N SER A 470 -19.01 -30.66 13.41
CA SER A 470 -19.25 -32.08 13.62
C SER A 470 -18.03 -32.80 14.20
N ASP A 471 -18.25 -33.90 14.98
CA ASP A 471 -17.18 -34.69 15.57
C ASP A 471 -16.28 -35.36 14.53
N ASP A 472 -16.80 -35.69 13.36
CA ASP A 472 -16.04 -36.25 12.24
C ASP A 472 -15.27 -35.17 11.40
N ASN A 473 -15.34 -33.90 11.81
CA ASN A 473 -14.75 -32.74 11.12
C ASN A 473 -15.19 -32.52 9.66
N LYS A 474 -16.23 -33.21 9.17
CA LYS A 474 -16.73 -33.01 7.79
C LYS A 474 -17.54 -31.73 7.66
N ILE A 475 -18.19 -31.28 8.75
CA ILE A 475 -18.96 -30.04 8.79
C ILE A 475 -18.30 -29.09 9.78
N LYS A 476 -17.87 -27.93 9.28
CA LYS A 476 -17.40 -26.78 10.07
C LYS A 476 -17.96 -25.52 9.42
N GLN A 477 -19.10 -25.05 9.87
CA GLN A 477 -19.85 -23.97 9.23
C GLN A 477 -20.38 -22.95 10.23
N SER A 478 -20.59 -21.74 9.75
CA SER A 478 -21.22 -20.65 10.50
C SER A 478 -22.50 -20.22 9.80
N ILE A 479 -23.55 -19.98 10.55
CA ILE A 479 -24.85 -19.56 10.05
C ILE A 479 -25.45 -18.46 10.92
N LYS A 480 -26.12 -17.49 10.30
CA LYS A 480 -26.88 -16.48 11.03
C LYS A 480 -28.15 -17.09 11.60
N VAL A 481 -28.40 -16.89 12.90
CA VAL A 481 -29.60 -17.31 13.59
C VAL A 481 -30.24 -16.14 14.34
N VAL A 482 -31.54 -16.24 14.54
CA VAL A 482 -32.35 -15.28 15.31
C VAL A 482 -32.90 -15.95 16.52
N ILE A 483 -32.73 -15.34 17.70
CA ILE A 483 -33.36 -15.76 18.98
C ILE A 483 -34.43 -14.72 19.31
N GLU A 484 -35.67 -15.21 19.58
CA GLU A 484 -36.84 -14.40 19.93
C GLU A 484 -37.22 -14.54 21.43
#